data_842fd93eaeb8b7dff36df74f6cea81e0
#
_entry.id   842fd93eaeb8b7dff36df74f6cea81e0
#
_cell.length_a   1.000
_cell.length_b   1.000
_cell.length_c   1.000
_cell.angle_alpha   90.00
_cell.angle_beta   90.00
_cell.angle_gamma   90.00
#
_symmetry.space_group_name_H-M   'P 1'
#
loop_
_entity.id
_entity.type
_entity.pdbx_description
1 polymer ?
#
loop_
_entity_poly.entity_id
_entity_poly.type
_entity_poly.pdbx_seq_one_letter_code
_entity_poly.pdbx_strand_id
1 'polypeptide(L)'
;MAIERWPEAERPRERLYWHGPEALADAELLAIQLGSGTRGRSAVDVAREMLSAYGSLAEVAARDASELARVAGVGPAKAARLAAAFELTRRLRARTPGVRIVLSSPAEVYAAFAPLMEDLKREVFRVALLDAQNGLLRDRVISEGTLSASLVHPYLVFKPAILESAASVILLHNHPSGDPTPSREDIRLTRQLVECARLLELRVHDHLVIGHGRFISLAERGII
;
A
#
# COMPACT_ATOMS: atom_id res chain seq x y z
N MET A 1 -9.67 -29.97 -14.95
CA MET A 1 -8.90 -30.50 -16.13
C MET A 1 -7.61 -29.70 -16.23
N ALA A 2 -6.45 -30.31 -16.55
CA ALA A 2 -5.19 -29.56 -16.68
C ALA A 2 -5.27 -28.61 -17.88
N ILE A 3 -4.76 -27.36 -17.72
CA ILE A 3 -4.78 -26.31 -18.76
C ILE A 3 -4.06 -26.76 -20.03
N GLU A 4 -3.06 -27.62 -19.92
CA GLU A 4 -2.32 -28.20 -21.06
C GLU A 4 -3.21 -28.97 -22.05
N ARG A 5 -4.40 -29.40 -21.62
CA ARG A 5 -5.37 -30.09 -22.47
C ARG A 5 -6.39 -29.14 -23.11
N TRP A 6 -6.32 -27.84 -22.81
CA TRP A 6 -7.18 -26.85 -23.44
C TRP A 6 -6.66 -26.54 -24.85
N PRO A 7 -7.53 -26.11 -25.76
CA PRO A 7 -7.08 -25.54 -27.00
C PRO A 7 -6.05 -24.43 -26.75
N GLU A 8 -5.02 -24.35 -27.57
CA GLU A 8 -3.92 -23.40 -27.36
C GLU A 8 -4.42 -21.96 -27.23
N ALA A 9 -5.38 -21.57 -28.08
CA ALA A 9 -5.98 -20.25 -28.07
C ALA A 9 -6.77 -19.90 -26.78
N GLU A 10 -7.08 -20.89 -25.94
CA GLU A 10 -7.83 -20.70 -24.68
C GLU A 10 -6.92 -20.70 -23.44
N ARG A 11 -5.63 -21.05 -23.62
CA ARG A 11 -4.69 -21.09 -22.49
C ARG A 11 -4.29 -19.68 -22.07
N PRO A 12 -4.31 -19.36 -20.77
CA PRO A 12 -4.04 -17.99 -20.30
C PRO A 12 -2.69 -17.42 -20.72
N ARG A 13 -1.62 -18.22 -20.77
CA ARG A 13 -0.28 -17.76 -21.19
C ARG A 13 -0.24 -17.40 -22.67
N GLU A 14 -0.79 -18.24 -23.50
CA GLU A 14 -0.90 -18.08 -24.95
C GLU A 14 -1.79 -16.86 -25.27
N ARG A 15 -2.93 -16.73 -24.56
CA ARG A 15 -3.81 -15.56 -24.69
C ARG A 15 -3.11 -14.28 -24.29
N LEU A 16 -2.34 -14.28 -23.19
CA LEU A 16 -1.54 -13.13 -22.78
C LEU A 16 -0.54 -12.74 -23.88
N TYR A 17 0.14 -13.74 -24.45
CA TYR A 17 1.16 -13.51 -25.47
C TYR A 17 0.60 -12.95 -26.78
N TRP A 18 -0.54 -13.49 -27.24
CA TRP A 18 -1.13 -13.14 -28.53
C TRP A 18 -2.09 -11.96 -28.49
N HIS A 19 -2.78 -11.76 -27.36
CA HIS A 19 -3.86 -10.76 -27.25
C HIS A 19 -3.60 -9.69 -26.17
N GLY A 20 -2.50 -9.76 -25.46
CA GLY A 20 -2.16 -8.83 -24.38
C GLY A 20 -2.93 -9.07 -23.08
N PRO A 21 -2.53 -8.38 -21.98
CA PRO A 21 -3.09 -8.60 -20.65
C PRO A 21 -4.56 -8.17 -20.54
N GLU A 22 -5.00 -7.19 -21.33
CA GLU A 22 -6.37 -6.64 -21.30
C GLU A 22 -7.43 -7.65 -21.75
N ALA A 23 -7.01 -8.68 -22.49
CA ALA A 23 -7.91 -9.75 -22.94
C ALA A 23 -8.15 -10.83 -21.86
N LEU A 24 -7.50 -10.76 -20.70
CA LEU A 24 -7.57 -11.76 -19.66
C LEU A 24 -8.37 -11.28 -18.45
N ALA A 25 -9.17 -12.18 -17.87
CA ALA A 25 -9.81 -11.95 -16.59
C ALA A 25 -8.79 -12.05 -15.43
N ASP A 26 -9.11 -11.46 -14.27
CA ASP A 26 -8.26 -11.51 -13.06
C ASP A 26 -7.86 -12.94 -12.68
N ALA A 27 -8.81 -13.90 -12.79
CA ALA A 27 -8.53 -15.30 -12.52
C ALA A 27 -7.49 -15.93 -13.47
N GLU A 28 -7.44 -15.49 -14.71
CA GLU A 28 -6.45 -15.96 -15.69
C GLU A 28 -5.08 -15.36 -15.43
N LEU A 29 -5.02 -14.07 -15.08
CA LEU A 29 -3.78 -13.39 -14.69
C LEU A 29 -3.19 -14.01 -13.41
N LEU A 30 -4.02 -14.25 -12.39
CA LEU A 30 -3.62 -14.98 -11.18
C LEU A 30 -3.16 -16.40 -11.48
N ALA A 31 -3.85 -17.11 -12.38
CA ALA A 31 -3.47 -18.46 -12.78
C ALA A 31 -2.08 -18.53 -13.44
N ILE A 32 -1.71 -17.52 -14.22
CA ILE A 32 -0.36 -17.38 -14.79
C ILE A 32 0.67 -17.28 -13.66
N GLN A 33 0.39 -16.47 -12.63
CA GLN A 33 1.28 -16.31 -11.47
C GLN A 33 1.36 -17.59 -10.62
N LEU A 34 0.26 -18.29 -10.43
CA LEU A 34 0.22 -19.59 -9.74
C LEU A 34 1.01 -20.67 -10.47
N GLY A 35 1.06 -20.59 -11.79
CA GLY A 35 1.84 -21.46 -12.69
C GLY A 35 1.25 -22.86 -12.87
N SER A 36 0.69 -23.48 -11.84
CA SER A 36 0.09 -24.81 -11.89
C SER A 36 -1.11 -24.91 -10.94
N GLY A 37 -2.06 -25.77 -11.27
CA GLY A 37 -3.17 -26.15 -10.40
C GLY A 37 -2.76 -27.19 -9.36
N THR A 38 -3.75 -28.00 -8.98
CA THR A 38 -3.62 -29.17 -8.11
C THR A 38 -4.24 -30.39 -8.79
N ARG A 39 -4.16 -31.55 -8.16
CA ARG A 39 -4.84 -32.74 -8.69
C ARG A 39 -6.33 -32.50 -8.82
N GLY A 40 -6.84 -32.55 -10.05
CA GLY A 40 -8.28 -32.34 -10.36
C GLY A 40 -8.71 -30.89 -10.56
N ARG A 41 -7.86 -29.86 -10.29
CA ARG A 41 -8.18 -28.45 -10.46
C ARG A 41 -7.10 -27.74 -11.25
N SER A 42 -7.48 -26.94 -12.24
CA SER A 42 -6.55 -26.10 -13.00
C SER A 42 -6.05 -24.92 -12.16
N ALA A 43 -5.03 -24.23 -12.62
CA ALA A 43 -4.59 -22.98 -11.97
C ALA A 43 -5.67 -21.89 -12.03
N VAL A 44 -6.50 -21.86 -13.07
CA VAL A 44 -7.65 -20.95 -13.21
C VAL A 44 -8.74 -21.27 -12.16
N ASP A 45 -8.99 -22.56 -11.89
CA ASP A 45 -9.95 -22.96 -10.87
C ASP A 45 -9.48 -22.52 -9.48
N VAL A 46 -8.19 -22.71 -9.16
CA VAL A 46 -7.60 -22.24 -7.89
C VAL A 46 -7.67 -20.72 -7.77
N ALA A 47 -7.41 -19.99 -8.85
CA ALA A 47 -7.51 -18.52 -8.87
C ALA A 47 -8.95 -18.03 -8.66
N ARG A 48 -9.94 -18.69 -9.29
CA ARG A 48 -11.37 -18.36 -9.09
C ARG A 48 -11.82 -18.63 -7.66
N GLU A 49 -11.39 -19.74 -7.07
CA GLU A 49 -11.68 -20.04 -5.66
C GLU A 49 -11.06 -19.00 -4.73
N MET A 50 -9.83 -18.55 -5.01
CA MET A 50 -9.17 -17.48 -4.27
C MET A 50 -9.95 -16.16 -4.35
N LEU A 51 -10.34 -15.73 -5.55
CA LEU A 51 -11.16 -14.53 -5.74
C LEU A 51 -12.51 -14.65 -5.05
N SER A 52 -13.15 -15.82 -5.10
CA SER A 52 -14.41 -16.07 -4.39
C SER A 52 -14.25 -16.01 -2.87
N ALA A 53 -13.16 -16.53 -2.34
CA ALA A 53 -12.90 -16.59 -0.89
C ALA A 53 -12.60 -15.20 -0.30
N TYR A 54 -11.93 -14.32 -1.05
CA TYR A 54 -11.53 -12.98 -0.59
C TYR A 54 -12.41 -11.86 -1.16
N GLY A 55 -13.22 -12.13 -2.18
CA GLY A 55 -14.21 -11.20 -2.76
C GLY A 55 -13.70 -10.42 -3.97
N SER A 56 -12.44 -9.99 -4.01
CA SER A 56 -11.89 -9.22 -5.14
C SER A 56 -10.38 -9.41 -5.30
N LEU A 57 -9.83 -8.96 -6.45
CA LEU A 57 -8.38 -8.95 -6.68
C LEU A 57 -7.66 -8.03 -5.67
N ALA A 58 -8.28 -6.91 -5.29
CA ALA A 58 -7.73 -5.99 -4.30
C ALA A 58 -7.61 -6.67 -2.93
N GLU A 59 -8.63 -7.41 -2.52
CA GLU A 59 -8.61 -8.18 -1.28
C GLU A 59 -7.57 -9.30 -1.30
N VAL A 60 -7.37 -9.98 -2.42
CA VAL A 60 -6.29 -10.96 -2.60
C VAL A 60 -4.93 -10.27 -2.47
N ALA A 61 -4.75 -9.11 -3.10
CA ALA A 61 -3.49 -8.34 -3.08
C ALA A 61 -3.16 -7.76 -1.69
N ALA A 62 -4.17 -7.57 -0.84
CA ALA A 62 -4.01 -7.11 0.54
C ALA A 62 -3.55 -8.21 1.53
N ARG A 63 -3.55 -9.48 1.12
CA ARG A 63 -3.15 -10.62 1.98
C ARG A 63 -1.64 -10.79 2.01
N ASP A 64 -1.12 -11.17 3.17
CA ASP A 64 0.27 -11.59 3.28
C ASP A 64 0.50 -13.01 2.71
N ALA A 65 1.76 -13.38 2.49
CA ALA A 65 2.11 -14.67 1.94
C ALA A 65 1.63 -15.84 2.81
N SER A 66 1.53 -15.67 4.12
CA SER A 66 1.07 -16.72 5.05
C SER A 66 -0.43 -16.94 4.96
N GLU A 67 -1.20 -15.87 4.76
CA GLU A 67 -2.64 -15.94 4.52
C GLU A 67 -2.93 -16.60 3.17
N LEU A 68 -2.24 -16.17 2.10
CA LEU A 68 -2.38 -16.75 0.75
C LEU A 68 -2.02 -18.23 0.72
N ALA A 69 -1.03 -18.66 1.50
CA ALA A 69 -0.62 -20.06 1.57
C ALA A 69 -1.68 -21.00 2.20
N ARG A 70 -2.68 -20.46 2.90
CA ARG A 70 -3.79 -21.23 3.47
C ARG A 70 -4.83 -21.62 2.43
N VAL A 71 -4.84 -20.96 1.27
CA VAL A 71 -5.77 -21.31 0.19
C VAL A 71 -5.40 -22.68 -0.38
N ALA A 72 -6.38 -23.55 -0.50
CA ALA A 72 -6.17 -24.91 -0.98
C ALA A 72 -5.58 -24.90 -2.40
N GLY A 73 -4.34 -25.39 -2.55
CA GLY A 73 -3.61 -25.39 -3.82
C GLY A 73 -2.64 -24.23 -4.02
N VAL A 74 -2.55 -23.33 -3.03
CA VAL A 74 -1.57 -22.24 -3.00
C VAL A 74 -0.59 -22.52 -1.86
N GLY A 75 0.41 -23.36 -2.12
CA GLY A 75 1.47 -23.59 -1.13
C GLY A 75 2.42 -22.37 -0.98
N PRO A 76 3.38 -22.43 -0.03
CA PRO A 76 4.27 -21.31 0.30
C PRO A 76 4.98 -20.69 -0.92
N ALA A 77 5.44 -21.50 -1.88
CA ALA A 77 6.13 -21.00 -3.07
C ALA A 77 5.22 -20.18 -4.00
N LYS A 78 3.95 -20.59 -4.17
CA LYS A 78 2.97 -19.85 -4.97
C LYS A 78 2.54 -18.57 -4.25
N ALA A 79 2.29 -18.64 -2.94
CA ALA A 79 1.96 -17.51 -2.11
C ALA A 79 3.08 -16.44 -2.14
N ALA A 80 4.34 -16.84 -1.99
CA ALA A 80 5.46 -15.92 -2.08
C ALA A 80 5.56 -15.24 -3.45
N ARG A 81 5.29 -15.97 -4.54
CA ARG A 81 5.29 -15.41 -5.91
C ARG A 81 4.18 -14.35 -6.07
N LEU A 82 2.97 -14.63 -5.61
CA LEU A 82 1.86 -13.67 -5.63
C LEU A 82 2.18 -12.43 -4.80
N ALA A 83 2.60 -12.62 -3.56
CA ALA A 83 2.97 -11.51 -2.67
C ALA A 83 4.09 -10.64 -3.27
N ALA A 84 5.10 -11.25 -3.88
CA ALA A 84 6.17 -10.52 -4.57
C ALA A 84 5.65 -9.72 -5.78
N ALA A 85 4.74 -10.29 -6.59
CA ALA A 85 4.14 -9.59 -7.73
C ALA A 85 3.32 -8.38 -7.28
N PHE A 86 2.50 -8.52 -6.24
CA PHE A 86 1.73 -7.42 -5.67
C PHE A 86 2.63 -6.35 -5.05
N GLU A 87 3.70 -6.75 -4.36
CA GLU A 87 4.67 -5.81 -3.81
C GLU A 87 5.41 -5.02 -4.90
N LEU A 88 5.82 -5.67 -5.99
CA LEU A 88 6.42 -4.98 -7.14
C LEU A 88 5.44 -3.95 -7.73
N THR A 89 4.16 -4.30 -7.85
CA THR A 89 3.13 -3.39 -8.35
C THR A 89 2.95 -2.18 -7.42
N ARG A 90 2.94 -2.39 -6.10
CA ARG A 90 2.89 -1.29 -5.11
C ARG A 90 4.11 -0.37 -5.23
N ARG A 91 5.32 -0.93 -5.34
CA ARG A 91 6.54 -0.14 -5.54
C ARG A 91 6.56 0.64 -6.85
N LEU A 92 6.03 0.07 -7.92
CA LEU A 92 5.90 0.77 -9.20
C LEU A 92 4.92 1.94 -9.11
N ARG A 93 3.77 1.77 -8.47
CA ARG A 93 2.81 2.86 -8.22
C ARG A 93 3.36 3.95 -7.31
N ALA A 94 4.17 3.56 -6.32
CA ALA A 94 4.83 4.49 -5.41
C ALA A 94 6.02 5.24 -6.04
N ARG A 95 6.58 4.68 -7.12
CA ARG A 95 7.75 5.24 -7.81
C ARG A 95 7.50 5.20 -9.31
N THR A 96 6.96 6.27 -9.87
CA THR A 96 7.15 6.57 -11.28
C THR A 96 8.55 7.19 -11.43
N PRO A 97 9.56 6.49 -11.96
CA PRO A 97 10.89 7.05 -12.12
C PRO A 97 10.80 8.25 -13.08
N GLY A 98 11.20 9.42 -12.62
CA GLY A 98 11.29 10.63 -13.44
C GLY A 98 10.09 11.58 -13.36
N VAL A 99 8.98 11.23 -12.73
CA VAL A 99 7.92 12.20 -12.42
C VAL A 99 8.14 12.75 -11.02
N ARG A 100 8.44 14.03 -10.91
CA ARG A 100 8.48 14.74 -9.62
C ARG A 100 7.05 14.73 -9.06
N ILE A 101 6.86 14.01 -7.97
CA ILE A 101 5.59 13.99 -7.25
C ILE A 101 5.52 15.29 -6.44
N VAL A 102 4.60 16.17 -6.78
CA VAL A 102 4.32 17.39 -6.01
C VAL A 102 3.08 17.11 -5.16
N LEU A 103 3.16 17.44 -3.87
CA LEU A 103 2.13 17.17 -2.89
C LEU A 103 1.59 18.51 -2.34
N SER A 104 0.68 19.12 -3.10
CA SER A 104 0.14 20.46 -2.82
C SER A 104 -1.25 20.45 -2.19
N SER A 105 -1.91 19.31 -2.19
CA SER A 105 -3.24 19.12 -1.60
C SER A 105 -3.35 17.78 -0.86
N PRO A 106 -4.25 17.68 0.14
CA PRO A 106 -4.51 16.40 0.82
C PRO A 106 -4.94 15.28 -0.13
N ALA A 107 -5.66 15.60 -1.21
CA ALA A 107 -6.09 14.63 -2.21
C ALA A 107 -4.90 14.06 -3.00
N GLU A 108 -3.92 14.88 -3.37
CA GLU A 108 -2.68 14.43 -4.03
C GLU A 108 -1.84 13.56 -3.09
N VAL A 109 -1.75 13.93 -1.82
CA VAL A 109 -1.09 13.12 -0.79
C VAL A 109 -1.76 11.76 -0.66
N TYR A 110 -3.10 11.75 -0.56
CA TYR A 110 -3.87 10.50 -0.51
C TYR A 110 -3.64 9.64 -1.75
N ALA A 111 -3.74 10.21 -2.95
CA ALA A 111 -3.52 9.47 -4.20
C ALA A 111 -2.11 8.84 -4.28
N ALA A 112 -1.09 9.52 -3.73
CA ALA A 112 0.27 9.02 -3.72
C ALA A 112 0.49 7.90 -2.69
N PHE A 113 -0.18 7.95 -1.52
CA PHE A 113 0.10 7.06 -0.40
C PHE A 113 -0.98 6.01 -0.11
N ALA A 114 -2.22 6.18 -0.58
CA ALA A 114 -3.29 5.19 -0.41
C ALA A 114 -2.88 3.79 -0.92
N PRO A 115 -2.27 3.65 -2.12
CA PRO A 115 -1.84 2.34 -2.60
C PRO A 115 -0.80 1.63 -1.74
N LEU A 116 -0.14 2.37 -0.84
CA LEU A 116 0.87 1.85 0.06
C LEU A 116 0.35 1.56 1.47
N MET A 117 -0.82 2.09 1.83
CA MET A 117 -1.25 2.17 3.22
C MET A 117 -2.68 1.69 3.48
N GLU A 118 -3.63 1.87 2.56
CA GLU A 118 -5.07 1.65 2.85
C GLU A 118 -5.43 0.19 3.15
N ASP A 119 -4.67 -0.77 2.59
CA ASP A 119 -4.93 -2.21 2.75
C ASP A 119 -4.05 -2.87 3.84
N LEU A 120 -3.24 -2.10 4.54
CA LEU A 120 -2.38 -2.64 5.58
C LEU A 120 -3.21 -3.11 6.78
N LYS A 121 -2.91 -4.32 7.27
CA LYS A 121 -3.59 -4.93 8.42
C LYS A 121 -3.06 -4.43 9.78
N ARG A 122 -2.02 -3.61 9.76
CA ARG A 122 -1.42 -2.97 10.94
C ARG A 122 -1.37 -1.48 10.73
N GLU A 123 -1.45 -0.73 11.80
CA GLU A 123 -1.19 0.70 11.76
C GLU A 123 0.26 0.94 11.39
N VAL A 124 0.49 1.83 10.45
CA VAL A 124 1.82 2.25 9.99
C VAL A 124 1.88 3.75 10.02
N PHE A 125 2.86 4.30 10.74
CA PHE A 125 3.13 5.73 10.72
C PHE A 125 4.26 6.02 9.75
N ARG A 126 4.02 6.97 8.82
CA ARG A 126 4.99 7.44 7.83
C ARG A 126 5.22 8.93 7.92
N VAL A 127 6.38 9.35 7.46
CA VAL A 127 6.68 10.75 7.19
C VAL A 127 7.10 10.90 5.72
N ALA A 128 6.46 11.83 5.01
CA ALA A 128 6.89 12.26 3.68
C ALA A 128 7.72 13.53 3.82
N LEU A 129 8.90 13.55 3.23
CA LEU A 129 9.87 14.63 3.25
C LEU A 129 9.74 15.44 1.96
N LEU A 130 9.57 16.75 2.08
CA LEU A 130 9.33 17.62 0.93
C LEU A 130 10.43 18.66 0.77
N ASP A 131 10.71 19.02 -0.48
CA ASP A 131 11.49 20.18 -0.82
C ASP A 131 10.70 21.49 -0.69
N ALA A 132 11.36 22.63 -0.93
CA ALA A 132 10.74 23.97 -0.83
C ALA A 132 9.60 24.22 -1.84
N GLN A 133 9.39 23.35 -2.80
CA GLN A 133 8.34 23.41 -3.83
C GLN A 133 7.32 22.27 -3.67
N ASN A 134 7.20 21.69 -2.47
CA ASN A 134 6.35 20.55 -2.13
C ASN A 134 6.63 19.29 -2.96
N GLY A 135 7.79 19.18 -3.57
CA GLY A 135 8.24 17.97 -4.25
C GLY A 135 8.62 16.91 -3.24
N LEU A 136 8.11 15.69 -3.42
CA LEU A 136 8.45 14.55 -2.57
C LEU A 136 9.91 14.14 -2.78
N LEU A 137 10.74 14.39 -1.78
CA LEU A 137 12.13 13.94 -1.73
C LEU A 137 12.19 12.45 -1.40
N ARG A 138 11.49 12.06 -0.33
CA ARG A 138 11.47 10.69 0.18
C ARG A 138 10.36 10.50 1.19
N ASP A 139 9.97 9.25 1.40
CA ASP A 139 9.13 8.84 2.54
C ASP A 139 9.85 7.83 3.42
N ARG A 140 9.45 7.75 4.68
CA ARG A 140 9.98 6.81 5.67
C ARG A 140 8.87 6.24 6.53
N VAL A 141 8.92 4.93 6.74
CA VAL A 141 8.16 4.28 7.80
C VAL A 141 8.85 4.57 9.13
N ILE A 142 8.10 5.09 10.08
CA ILE A 142 8.59 5.45 11.42
C ILE A 142 8.23 4.38 12.43
N SER A 143 7.01 3.84 12.35
CA SER A 143 6.57 2.74 13.21
C SER A 143 5.57 1.84 12.50
N GLU A 144 5.52 0.58 12.92
CA GLU A 144 4.53 -0.42 12.50
C GLU A 144 3.95 -1.10 13.74
N GLY A 145 2.63 -1.29 13.77
CA GLY A 145 1.90 -1.87 14.89
C GLY A 145 0.96 -0.85 15.51
N THR A 146 0.61 -1.01 16.78
CA THR A 146 -0.27 -0.07 17.48
C THR A 146 0.42 1.28 17.62
N LEU A 147 -0.24 2.37 17.17
CA LEU A 147 0.27 3.72 17.35
C LEU A 147 0.18 4.09 18.84
N SER A 148 1.33 4.17 19.48
CA SER A 148 1.43 4.78 20.81
C SER A 148 2.47 5.90 20.78
N ALA A 149 2.29 6.92 21.59
CA ALA A 149 3.23 8.03 21.69
C ALA A 149 4.66 7.58 22.08
N SER A 150 4.80 6.36 22.60
CA SER A 150 6.11 5.73 22.89
C SER A 150 6.81 5.17 21.65
N LEU A 151 6.08 4.86 20.58
CA LEU A 151 6.62 4.30 19.33
C LEU A 151 6.90 5.36 18.28
N VAL A 152 6.11 6.45 18.24
CA VAL A 152 6.30 7.57 17.30
C VAL A 152 7.01 8.72 18.02
N HIS A 153 8.31 8.54 18.25
CA HIS A 153 9.12 9.57 18.94
C HIS A 153 9.53 10.69 17.96
N PRO A 154 9.43 11.98 18.34
CA PRO A 154 9.79 13.11 17.47
C PRO A 154 11.17 12.98 16.81
N TYR A 155 12.16 12.49 17.54
CA TYR A 155 13.50 12.23 17.00
C TYR A 155 13.47 11.30 15.77
N LEU A 156 12.67 10.23 15.80
CA LEU A 156 12.58 9.27 14.69
C LEU A 156 11.85 9.88 13.48
N VAL A 157 10.87 10.76 13.73
CA VAL A 157 10.10 11.45 12.69
C VAL A 157 10.98 12.48 11.98
N PHE A 158 11.72 13.31 12.71
CA PHE A 158 12.42 14.48 12.14
C PHE A 158 13.88 14.21 11.78
N LYS A 159 14.53 13.18 12.33
CA LYS A 159 15.90 12.80 11.94
C LYS A 159 16.06 12.63 10.42
N PRO A 160 15.18 11.89 9.70
CA PRO A 160 15.27 11.79 8.24
C PRO A 160 15.13 13.15 7.54
N ALA A 161 14.23 14.02 8.02
CA ALA A 161 14.03 15.35 7.44
C ALA A 161 15.27 16.22 7.54
N ILE A 162 15.96 16.19 8.67
CA ILE A 162 17.23 16.92 8.89
C ILE A 162 18.33 16.36 7.99
N LEU A 163 18.49 15.04 7.94
CA LEU A 163 19.54 14.39 7.14
C LEU A 163 19.37 14.62 5.64
N GLU A 164 18.13 14.70 5.15
CA GLU A 164 17.81 14.91 3.74
C GLU A 164 17.59 16.39 3.40
N SER A 165 17.82 17.31 4.35
CA SER A 165 17.61 18.77 4.20
C SER A 165 16.21 19.09 3.66
N ALA A 166 15.19 18.39 4.15
CA ALA A 166 13.81 18.64 3.79
C ALA A 166 13.36 20.02 4.28
N ALA A 167 12.60 20.73 3.45
CA ALA A 167 12.01 22.02 3.82
C ALA A 167 10.76 21.86 4.68
N SER A 168 10.05 20.76 4.50
CA SER A 168 8.79 20.47 5.22
C SER A 168 8.48 18.98 5.21
N VAL A 169 7.47 18.59 6.02
CA VAL A 169 7.03 17.20 6.12
C VAL A 169 5.51 17.10 6.09
N ILE A 170 5.02 15.93 5.64
CA ILE A 170 3.64 15.49 5.82
C ILE A 170 3.68 14.20 6.64
N LEU A 171 2.84 14.13 7.67
CA LEU A 171 2.65 12.95 8.50
C LEU A 171 1.50 12.11 7.94
N LEU A 172 1.63 10.79 7.99
CA LEU A 172 0.60 9.88 7.50
C LEU A 172 0.51 8.67 8.42
N HIS A 173 -0.70 8.23 8.69
CA HIS A 173 -0.92 6.89 9.23
C HIS A 173 -2.22 6.30 8.68
N ASN A 174 -2.32 4.98 8.71
CA ASN A 174 -3.53 4.27 8.30
C ASN A 174 -4.25 3.67 9.49
N HIS A 175 -5.57 3.57 9.36
CA HIS A 175 -6.40 2.78 10.27
C HIS A 175 -6.82 1.46 9.60
N PRO A 176 -6.39 0.29 10.11
CA PRO A 176 -6.79 -1.02 9.58
C PRO A 176 -8.29 -1.29 9.62
N SER A 177 -9.04 -0.55 10.46
CA SER A 177 -10.51 -0.59 10.49
C SER A 177 -11.16 -0.04 9.22
N GLY A 178 -10.41 0.74 8.42
CA GLY A 178 -10.91 1.46 7.25
C GLY A 178 -11.62 2.77 7.59
N ASP A 179 -11.83 3.11 8.87
CA ASP A 179 -12.38 4.40 9.28
C ASP A 179 -11.24 5.38 9.59
N PRO A 180 -11.08 6.47 8.79
CA PRO A 180 -10.01 7.45 8.99
C PRO A 180 -10.31 8.46 10.10
N THR A 181 -11.34 8.25 10.92
CA THR A 181 -11.65 9.18 12.03
C THR A 181 -10.50 9.18 13.03
N PRO A 182 -9.82 10.35 13.24
CA PRO A 182 -8.67 10.41 14.13
C PRO A 182 -9.08 10.20 15.58
N SER A 183 -8.32 9.42 16.31
CA SER A 183 -8.48 9.22 17.74
C SER A 183 -7.99 10.46 18.53
N ARG A 184 -8.30 10.51 19.82
CA ARG A 184 -7.75 11.55 20.71
C ARG A 184 -6.23 11.45 20.81
N GLU A 185 -5.69 10.27 20.67
CA GLU A 185 -4.26 9.98 20.71
C GLU A 185 -3.54 10.50 19.47
N ASP A 186 -4.13 10.32 18.29
CA ASP A 186 -3.62 10.85 17.03
C ASP A 186 -3.55 12.40 17.06
N ILE A 187 -4.59 13.04 17.58
CA ILE A 187 -4.63 14.49 17.72
C ILE A 187 -3.56 14.99 18.69
N ARG A 188 -3.38 14.31 19.82
CA ARG A 188 -2.35 14.65 20.81
C ARG A 188 -0.94 14.48 20.24
N LEU A 189 -0.69 13.35 19.59
CA LEU A 189 0.58 13.07 18.92
C LEU A 189 0.88 14.10 17.84
N THR A 190 -0.09 14.44 17.01
CA THR A 190 0.05 15.45 15.96
C THR A 190 0.47 16.79 16.53
N ARG A 191 -0.20 17.28 17.56
CA ARG A 191 0.15 18.53 18.23
C ARG A 191 1.55 18.53 18.80
N GLN A 192 1.94 17.44 19.45
CA GLN A 192 3.31 17.27 19.96
C GLN A 192 4.35 17.33 18.83
N LEU A 193 4.11 16.64 17.71
CA LEU A 193 5.00 16.65 16.57
C LEU A 193 5.09 18.04 15.92
N VAL A 194 3.97 18.76 15.77
CA VAL A 194 3.95 20.13 15.25
C VAL A 194 4.77 21.08 16.12
N GLU A 195 4.66 20.99 17.44
CA GLU A 195 5.46 21.80 18.36
C GLU A 195 6.95 21.48 18.25
N CYS A 196 7.31 20.19 18.18
CA CYS A 196 8.69 19.78 17.98
C CYS A 196 9.25 20.26 16.63
N ALA A 197 8.45 20.19 15.56
CA ALA A 197 8.85 20.66 14.23
C ALA A 197 9.16 22.17 14.24
N ARG A 198 8.37 22.99 14.94
CA ARG A 198 8.63 24.43 15.09
C ARG A 198 9.97 24.74 15.72
N LEU A 199 10.38 23.96 16.73
CA LEU A 199 11.69 24.10 17.37
C LEU A 199 12.85 23.74 16.43
N LEU A 200 12.59 22.90 15.42
CA LEU A 200 13.54 22.48 14.41
C LEU A 200 13.47 23.33 13.13
N GLU A 201 12.65 24.39 13.14
CA GLU A 201 12.37 25.24 11.96
C GLU A 201 11.82 24.43 10.76
N LEU A 202 11.20 23.28 11.02
CA LEU A 202 10.54 22.46 10.04
C LEU A 202 9.02 22.72 10.03
N ARG A 203 8.44 22.76 8.85
CA ARG A 203 6.97 22.89 8.70
C ARG A 203 6.33 21.51 8.57
N VAL A 204 5.31 21.24 9.39
CA VAL A 204 4.36 20.13 9.16
C VAL A 204 3.20 20.71 8.35
N HIS A 205 3.06 20.27 7.09
CA HIS A 205 1.97 20.74 6.22
C HIS A 205 0.64 20.11 6.58
N ASP A 206 0.65 18.82 6.86
CA ASP A 206 -0.57 18.08 7.20
C ASP A 206 -0.22 16.79 7.95
N HIS A 207 -1.26 16.19 8.52
CA HIS A 207 -1.28 14.81 8.97
C HIS A 207 -2.52 14.12 8.41
N LEU A 208 -2.33 13.18 7.48
CA LEU A 208 -3.42 12.43 6.89
C LEU A 208 -3.63 11.10 7.62
N VAL A 209 -4.87 10.86 8.00
CA VAL A 209 -5.33 9.54 8.44
C VAL A 209 -5.98 8.84 7.26
N ILE A 210 -5.45 7.68 6.87
CA ILE A 210 -5.87 6.93 5.70
C ILE A 210 -6.76 5.75 6.12
N GLY A 211 -7.96 5.69 5.55
CA GLY A 211 -8.89 4.57 5.64
C GLY A 211 -9.11 3.90 4.29
N HIS A 212 -10.12 3.04 4.19
CA HIS A 212 -10.45 2.38 2.92
C HIS A 212 -11.20 3.33 1.99
N GLY A 213 -10.56 3.71 0.87
CA GLY A 213 -11.15 4.58 -0.15
C GLY A 213 -11.40 6.03 0.31
N ARG A 214 -10.89 6.44 1.48
CA ARG A 214 -11.13 7.76 2.07
C ARG A 214 -10.03 8.15 3.05
N PHE A 215 -9.91 9.43 3.32
CA PHE A 215 -8.93 9.98 4.26
C PHE A 215 -9.49 11.16 5.05
N ILE A 216 -8.77 11.56 6.08
CA ILE A 216 -9.01 12.79 6.82
C ILE A 216 -7.69 13.56 6.93
N SER A 217 -7.75 14.85 6.58
CA SER A 217 -6.68 15.83 6.82
C SER A 217 -6.90 16.51 8.17
N LEU A 218 -5.86 16.49 9.01
CA LEU A 218 -5.91 17.18 10.30
C LEU A 218 -5.66 18.69 10.15
N ALA A 219 -4.97 19.12 9.09
CA ALA A 219 -4.82 20.53 8.74
C ALA A 219 -6.16 21.15 8.32
N GLU A 220 -6.94 20.49 7.45
CA GLU A 220 -8.28 20.94 7.07
C GLU A 220 -9.25 20.98 8.27
N ARG A 221 -9.01 20.21 9.31
CA ARG A 221 -9.77 20.23 10.57
C ARG A 221 -9.28 21.28 11.57
N GLY A 222 -8.25 22.06 11.23
CA GLY A 222 -7.70 23.09 12.10
C GLY A 222 -6.98 22.56 13.34
N ILE A 223 -6.42 21.35 13.25
CA ILE A 223 -5.66 20.72 14.35
C ILE A 223 -4.16 21.06 14.25
N ILE A 224 -3.68 21.38 13.04
CA ILE A 224 -2.31 21.83 12.71
C ILE A 224 -2.32 23.34 12.45
#